data_091372da958b0b089ceca7ac48662905
#
_entry.id   091372da958b0b089ceca7ac48662905
#
_cell.length_a   1.000
_cell.length_b   1.000
_cell.length_c   1.000
_cell.angle_alpha   90.00
_cell.angle_beta   90.00
_cell.angle_gamma   90.00
#
_symmetry.space_group_name_H-M   'P 1'
#
loop_
_entity.id
_entity.type
_entity.pdbx_description
1 polymer ?
#
loop_
_entity_poly.entity_id
_entity_poly.type
_entity_poly.pdbx_seq_one_letter_code
_entity_poly.pdbx_strand_id
1 'polypeptide(L)'
;MKYSLAGLFSLLMILFCASQASGDLRTISPGGTVFLGEEGLDISATGVMNGGQIGSWAPGSSRSSDPTELMTVSSPDSFYVSPSAFSGKEGLWYSWPEGSPVFQVKRPQVSVRVYDETADFDATGKWIPRGDAVSFRISSNVYEANSRG
;
A
#
# COMPACT_ATOMS: atom_id res chain seq x y z
N MET A 1 7.29 -58.10 -10.18
CA MET A 1 6.45 -56.87 -10.24
C MET A 1 7.39 -55.70 -10.42
N LYS A 2 7.45 -55.15 -11.63
CA LYS A 2 8.25 -53.95 -11.96
C LYS A 2 7.35 -52.75 -11.91
N TYR A 3 7.32 -52.02 -10.81
CA TYR A 3 6.63 -50.73 -10.76
C TYR A 3 7.50 -49.68 -11.45
N SER A 4 6.95 -49.06 -12.50
CA SER A 4 7.65 -48.10 -13.34
C SER A 4 7.96 -46.84 -12.53
N LEU A 5 9.26 -46.49 -12.43
CA LEU A 5 9.77 -45.30 -11.75
C LEU A 5 9.19 -43.98 -12.34
N ALA A 6 8.61 -44.04 -13.55
CA ALA A 6 7.99 -42.90 -14.23
C ALA A 6 6.68 -42.43 -13.57
N GLY A 7 5.93 -43.34 -12.90
CA GLY A 7 4.69 -42.97 -12.23
C GLY A 7 4.89 -42.15 -10.94
N LEU A 8 6.04 -42.36 -10.26
CA LEU A 8 6.36 -41.66 -9.02
C LEU A 8 6.79 -40.21 -9.27
N PHE A 9 7.43 -39.95 -10.44
CA PHE A 9 7.90 -38.62 -10.81
C PHE A 9 6.74 -37.70 -11.23
N SER A 10 5.68 -38.26 -11.84
CA SER A 10 4.49 -37.52 -12.26
C SER A 10 3.63 -37.08 -11.09
N LEU A 11 3.60 -37.87 -10.01
CA LEU A 11 2.82 -37.52 -8.81
C LEU A 11 3.51 -36.44 -7.96
N LEU A 12 4.83 -36.35 -8.00
CA LEU A 12 5.60 -35.33 -7.27
C LEU A 12 5.49 -33.96 -7.93
N MET A 13 5.23 -33.89 -9.24
CA MET A 13 5.12 -32.62 -9.98
C MET A 13 3.77 -31.93 -9.81
N ILE A 14 2.72 -32.66 -9.40
CA ILE A 14 1.37 -32.11 -9.17
C ILE A 14 1.28 -31.42 -7.79
N LEU A 15 2.18 -31.72 -6.86
CA LEU A 15 2.14 -31.12 -5.53
C LEU A 15 2.78 -29.72 -5.47
N PHE A 16 3.33 -29.22 -6.59
CA PHE A 16 3.96 -27.89 -6.69
C PHE A 16 3.02 -26.83 -7.30
N CYS A 17 1.72 -27.14 -7.43
CA CYS A 17 0.72 -26.14 -7.83
C CYS A 17 0.39 -25.22 -6.65
N ALA A 18 1.23 -24.18 -6.53
CA ALA A 18 0.84 -22.82 -6.21
C ALA A 18 -0.28 -22.66 -5.17
N SER A 19 0.07 -22.64 -3.90
CA SER A 19 -0.59 -21.71 -3.01
C SER A 19 -0.28 -20.29 -3.53
N GLN A 20 -1.15 -19.78 -4.37
CA GLN A 20 -1.25 -18.33 -4.57
C GLN A 20 -1.72 -17.79 -3.22
N ALA A 21 -0.78 -17.35 -2.42
CA ALA A 21 -1.09 -16.52 -1.28
C ALA A 21 -1.76 -15.27 -1.87
N SER A 22 -3.09 -15.22 -1.82
CA SER A 22 -3.82 -13.97 -1.93
C SER A 22 -3.35 -13.14 -0.74
N GLY A 23 -2.40 -12.25 -0.96
CA GLY A 23 -1.92 -11.36 0.08
C GLY A 23 -3.13 -10.63 0.66
N ASP A 24 -3.30 -10.65 1.96
CA ASP A 24 -4.32 -9.86 2.61
C ASP A 24 -3.91 -8.39 2.46
N LEU A 25 -4.70 -7.62 1.72
CA LEU A 25 -4.47 -6.18 1.50
C LEU A 25 -4.40 -5.37 2.82
N ARG A 26 -4.80 -5.97 3.93
CA ARG A 26 -4.71 -5.38 5.27
C ARG A 26 -3.34 -5.56 5.90
N THR A 27 -2.59 -6.58 5.49
CA THR A 27 -1.25 -6.85 6.03
C THR A 27 -0.22 -5.94 5.38
N ILE A 28 0.49 -5.19 6.21
CA ILE A 28 1.52 -4.23 5.77
C ILE A 28 2.90 -4.82 6.02
N SER A 29 3.62 -5.06 4.94
CA SER A 29 5.04 -5.43 5.00
C SER A 29 5.91 -4.24 5.38
N PRO A 30 7.11 -4.44 5.95
CA PRO A 30 8.03 -3.35 6.29
C PRO A 30 8.27 -2.39 5.13
N GLY A 31 7.98 -1.10 5.33
CA GLY A 31 8.07 -0.06 4.29
C GLY A 31 6.88 -0.01 3.33
N GLY A 32 5.86 -0.84 3.51
CA GLY A 32 4.67 -0.86 2.67
C GLY A 32 3.90 0.46 2.68
N THR A 33 3.19 0.76 1.59
CA THR A 33 2.40 1.98 1.47
C THR A 33 1.08 1.86 2.24
N VAL A 34 0.73 2.89 3.01
CA VAL A 34 -0.58 3.06 3.67
C VAL A 34 -1.15 4.43 3.31
N PHE A 35 -2.47 4.57 3.32
CA PHE A 35 -3.12 5.82 2.95
C PHE A 35 -3.78 6.50 4.15
N LEU A 36 -3.80 7.84 4.13
CA LEU A 36 -4.54 8.62 5.12
C LEU A 36 -6.02 8.23 5.15
N GLY A 37 -6.54 7.95 6.34
CA GLY A 37 -7.92 7.50 6.54
C GLY A 37 -8.11 6.00 6.45
N GLU A 38 -7.08 5.23 6.14
CA GLU A 38 -7.15 3.78 6.07
C GLU A 38 -7.17 3.16 7.46
N GLU A 39 -8.07 2.20 7.68
CA GLU A 39 -8.30 1.59 9.00
C GLU A 39 -8.29 0.06 8.93
N GLY A 40 -8.08 -0.57 10.09
CA GLY A 40 -8.05 -2.02 10.21
C GLY A 40 -6.84 -2.67 9.57
N LEU A 41 -5.73 -1.94 9.45
CA LEU A 41 -4.48 -2.46 8.90
C LEU A 41 -3.75 -3.30 9.94
N ASP A 42 -3.14 -4.39 9.49
CA ASP A 42 -2.23 -5.20 10.29
C ASP A 42 -0.78 -4.81 9.97
N ILE A 43 -0.15 -4.09 10.89
CA ILE A 43 1.26 -3.69 10.82
C ILE A 43 2.17 -4.57 11.69
N SER A 44 1.67 -5.66 12.27
CA SER A 44 2.45 -6.52 13.18
C SER A 44 3.66 -7.16 12.47
N ALA A 45 3.54 -7.44 11.16
CA ALA A 45 4.64 -7.95 10.33
C ALA A 45 5.84 -6.99 10.25
N THR A 46 5.66 -5.71 10.59
CA THR A 46 6.76 -4.71 10.63
C THR A 46 7.58 -4.78 11.92
N GLY A 47 7.21 -5.64 12.86
CA GLY A 47 7.88 -5.81 14.15
C GLY A 47 7.41 -4.83 15.24
N VAL A 48 6.48 -3.93 14.94
CA VAL A 48 5.92 -3.02 15.94
C VAL A 48 4.92 -3.76 16.81
N MET A 49 5.14 -3.73 18.13
CA MET A 49 4.27 -4.35 19.11
C MET A 49 3.30 -3.33 19.73
N ASN A 50 2.30 -3.84 20.43
CA ASN A 50 1.42 -2.99 21.25
C ASN A 50 2.23 -2.19 22.28
N GLY A 51 2.03 -0.87 22.33
CA GLY A 51 2.82 0.05 23.14
C GLY A 51 4.17 0.45 22.51
N GLY A 52 4.54 -0.15 21.37
CA GLY A 52 5.74 0.23 20.63
C GLY A 52 5.62 1.64 20.05
N GLN A 53 6.76 2.25 19.73
CA GLN A 53 6.81 3.60 19.18
C GLN A 53 7.26 3.60 17.74
N ILE A 54 6.68 4.52 16.97
CA ILE A 54 7.10 4.81 15.60
C ILE A 54 7.46 6.29 15.48
N GLY A 55 8.47 6.58 14.67
CA GLY A 55 8.93 7.94 14.46
C GLY A 55 9.17 8.29 13.01
N SER A 56 9.09 9.59 12.69
CA SER A 56 9.47 10.12 11.39
C SER A 56 10.44 11.29 11.56
N TRP A 57 11.25 11.52 10.54
CA TRP A 57 12.22 12.59 10.49
C TRP A 57 11.87 13.58 9.38
N ALA A 58 12.07 14.86 9.67
CA ALA A 58 11.92 15.88 8.65
C ALA A 58 12.90 15.63 7.48
N PRO A 59 12.56 16.03 6.26
CA PRO A 59 13.46 15.93 5.11
C PRO A 59 14.82 16.56 5.40
N GLY A 60 15.90 15.80 5.15
CA GLY A 60 17.28 16.24 5.40
C GLY A 60 17.80 16.04 6.83
N SER A 61 16.97 15.58 7.77
CA SER A 61 17.41 15.23 9.13
C SER A 61 18.13 13.88 9.15
N SER A 62 19.11 13.75 10.06
CA SER A 62 19.79 12.47 10.29
C SER A 62 18.93 11.54 11.12
N ARG A 63 18.86 10.26 10.75
CA ARG A 63 18.18 9.23 11.55
C ARG A 63 18.90 8.87 12.86
N SER A 64 20.13 9.34 13.05
CA SER A 64 20.85 9.22 14.33
C SER A 64 20.43 10.25 15.37
N SER A 65 19.65 11.26 15.00
CA SER A 65 19.01 12.19 15.92
C SER A 65 17.64 11.69 16.34
N ASP A 66 17.08 12.31 17.38
CA ASP A 66 15.70 12.03 17.78
C ASP A 66 14.72 12.29 16.62
N PRO A 67 13.66 11.50 16.50
CA PRO A 67 12.65 11.71 15.46
C PRO A 67 11.95 13.07 15.66
N THR A 68 11.59 13.69 14.55
CA THR A 68 10.81 14.94 14.55
C THR A 68 9.40 14.69 15.08
N GLU A 69 8.84 13.54 14.75
CA GLU A 69 7.54 13.09 15.22
C GLU A 69 7.68 11.71 15.85
N LEU A 70 7.03 11.51 16.98
CA LEU A 70 7.00 10.25 17.71
C LEU A 70 5.55 9.90 18.08
N MET A 71 5.18 8.64 17.88
CA MET A 71 3.83 8.15 18.15
C MET A 71 3.87 6.76 18.78
N THR A 72 2.97 6.50 19.73
CA THR A 72 2.78 5.16 20.31
C THR A 72 1.69 4.41 19.55
N VAL A 73 1.96 3.16 19.20
CA VAL A 73 1.04 2.25 18.54
C VAL A 73 0.33 1.41 19.58
N SER A 74 -1.00 1.53 19.67
CA SER A 74 -1.80 0.78 20.67
C SER A 74 -2.40 -0.51 20.10
N SER A 75 -2.57 -0.65 18.79
CA SER A 75 -3.21 -1.81 18.16
C SER A 75 -2.55 -2.07 16.81
N PRO A 76 -1.42 -2.78 16.76
CA PRO A 76 -0.72 -3.03 15.51
C PRO A 76 -1.47 -3.96 14.55
N ASP A 77 -2.34 -4.82 15.06
CA ASP A 77 -3.22 -5.74 14.32
C ASP A 77 -4.49 -5.08 13.75
N SER A 78 -4.81 -3.87 14.22
CA SER A 78 -5.97 -3.09 13.76
C SER A 78 -5.63 -1.59 13.74
N PHE A 79 -4.57 -1.26 13.00
CA PHE A 79 -4.03 0.08 12.97
C PHE A 79 -4.88 1.02 12.10
N TYR A 80 -5.04 2.25 12.57
CA TYR A 80 -5.73 3.34 11.87
C TYR A 80 -4.76 4.45 11.50
N VAL A 81 -4.65 4.75 10.20
CA VAL A 81 -3.86 5.87 9.69
C VAL A 81 -4.68 7.15 9.81
N SER A 82 -4.85 7.64 11.04
CA SER A 82 -5.68 8.80 11.35
C SER A 82 -5.22 10.06 10.60
N PRO A 83 -6.10 10.73 9.85
CA PRO A 83 -5.75 12.00 9.21
C PRO A 83 -5.33 13.08 10.23
N SER A 84 -5.87 13.07 11.44
CA SER A 84 -5.48 14.03 12.48
C SER A 84 -4.06 13.83 12.98
N ALA A 85 -3.55 12.59 12.94
CA ALA A 85 -2.20 12.27 13.41
C ALA A 85 -1.15 12.37 12.30
N PHE A 86 -1.50 12.01 11.06
CA PHE A 86 -0.55 11.83 9.97
C PHE A 86 -0.63 12.89 8.87
N SER A 87 -1.66 13.77 8.82
CA SER A 87 -1.77 14.80 7.82
C SER A 87 -0.66 15.84 7.96
N GLY A 88 0.06 16.12 6.87
CA GLY A 88 1.25 16.97 6.88
C GLY A 88 2.53 16.26 7.34
N LYS A 89 2.42 14.96 7.66
CA LYS A 89 3.52 14.11 8.11
C LYS A 89 3.62 12.86 7.23
N GLU A 90 3.20 13.00 5.96
CA GLU A 90 3.29 11.94 4.97
C GLU A 90 4.76 11.58 4.72
N GLY A 91 5.02 10.32 4.41
CA GLY A 91 6.37 9.80 4.20
C GLY A 91 6.65 8.53 4.96
N LEU A 92 7.92 8.18 5.09
CA LEU A 92 8.35 6.96 5.77
C LEU A 92 8.35 7.14 7.29
N TRP A 93 7.78 6.14 7.98
CA TRP A 93 7.77 5.97 9.41
C TRP A 93 8.58 4.73 9.78
N TYR A 94 9.28 4.81 10.88
CA TYR A 94 10.24 3.80 11.35
C TYR A 94 9.90 3.39 12.78
N SER A 95 10.22 2.17 13.17
CA SER A 95 10.18 1.76 14.58
C SER A 95 11.21 2.55 15.39
N TRP A 96 10.84 2.91 16.61
CA TRP A 96 11.72 3.64 17.51
C TRP A 96 11.92 2.82 18.82
N PRO A 97 13.18 2.66 19.27
CA PRO A 97 14.45 3.24 18.76
C PRO A 97 15.16 2.42 17.67
N GLU A 98 14.64 1.29 17.19
CA GLU A 98 15.32 0.32 16.31
C GLU A 98 15.65 0.91 14.93
N GLY A 99 14.85 1.85 14.42
CA GLY A 99 15.04 2.50 13.13
C GLY A 99 14.70 1.65 11.90
N SER A 100 13.97 0.53 12.09
CA SER A 100 13.49 -0.30 10.98
C SER A 100 12.29 0.35 10.29
N PRO A 101 12.17 0.28 8.94
CA PRO A 101 11.04 0.86 8.24
C PRO A 101 9.74 0.13 8.64
N VAL A 102 8.69 0.90 8.98
CA VAL A 102 7.37 0.37 9.32
C VAL A 102 6.46 0.49 8.11
N PHE A 103 6.12 1.70 7.70
CA PHE A 103 5.28 1.97 6.53
C PHE A 103 5.56 3.35 5.93
N GLN A 104 5.05 3.56 4.72
CA GLN A 104 5.03 4.86 4.06
C GLN A 104 3.61 5.40 4.00
N VAL A 105 3.36 6.54 4.67
CA VAL A 105 2.07 7.23 4.62
C VAL A 105 1.97 8.04 3.34
N LYS A 106 0.88 7.87 2.60
CA LYS A 106 0.53 8.66 1.42
C LYS A 106 -0.88 9.24 1.53
N ARG A 107 -1.09 10.36 0.86
CA ARG A 107 -2.43 10.91 0.68
C ARG A 107 -3.11 10.21 -0.48
N PRO A 108 -4.34 9.67 -0.31
CA PRO A 108 -5.05 9.09 -1.43
C PRO A 108 -5.40 10.18 -2.45
N GLN A 109 -5.17 9.88 -3.72
CA GLN A 109 -5.44 10.78 -4.83
C GLN A 109 -6.28 10.06 -5.87
N VAL A 110 -7.34 10.72 -6.31
CA VAL A 110 -8.17 10.30 -7.43
C VAL A 110 -8.46 11.51 -8.29
N SER A 111 -8.24 11.39 -9.59
CA SER A 111 -8.65 12.38 -10.57
C SER A 111 -9.48 11.72 -11.66
N VAL A 112 -10.53 12.41 -12.09
CA VAL A 112 -11.39 11.99 -13.19
C VAL A 112 -11.33 13.07 -14.26
N ARG A 113 -11.05 12.66 -15.50
CA ARG A 113 -11.04 13.53 -16.67
C ARG A 113 -12.07 13.07 -17.67
N VAL A 114 -12.70 14.01 -18.34
CA VAL A 114 -13.57 13.75 -19.48
C VAL A 114 -12.73 13.92 -20.76
N TYR A 115 -12.76 12.96 -21.62
CA TYR A 115 -12.03 12.98 -22.88
C TYR A 115 -13.01 12.89 -24.04
N ASP A 116 -12.88 13.80 -25.00
CA ASP A 116 -13.60 13.76 -26.26
C ASP A 116 -12.82 12.86 -27.23
N GLU A 117 -13.38 11.69 -27.51
CA GLU A 117 -12.75 10.69 -28.39
C GLU A 117 -12.90 11.04 -29.87
N THR A 118 -13.87 11.91 -30.21
CA THR A 118 -14.09 12.35 -31.59
C THR A 118 -13.08 13.42 -32.00
N ALA A 119 -12.84 14.37 -31.13
CA ALA A 119 -11.93 15.50 -31.37
C ALA A 119 -10.52 15.28 -30.75
N ASP A 120 -10.32 14.15 -30.07
CA ASP A 120 -9.04 13.71 -29.47
C ASP A 120 -8.40 14.73 -28.53
N PHE A 121 -9.17 15.21 -27.53
CA PHE A 121 -8.66 16.17 -26.53
C PHE A 121 -9.27 15.99 -25.14
N ASP A 122 -8.57 16.52 -24.11
CA ASP A 122 -9.08 16.61 -22.75
C ASP A 122 -10.15 17.70 -22.65
N ALA A 123 -11.40 17.27 -22.55
CA ALA A 123 -12.59 18.10 -22.49
C ALA A 123 -13.06 18.42 -21.05
N THR A 124 -12.25 18.10 -20.04
CA THR A 124 -12.59 18.34 -18.64
C THR A 124 -12.91 19.84 -18.41
N GLY A 125 -14.14 20.13 -18.00
CA GLY A 125 -14.63 21.50 -17.79
C GLY A 125 -14.85 22.29 -19.09
N LYS A 126 -14.87 21.67 -20.26
CA LYS A 126 -15.10 22.28 -21.56
C LYS A 126 -16.43 21.82 -22.18
N TRP A 127 -16.87 22.54 -23.18
CA TRP A 127 -18.01 22.15 -24.00
C TRP A 127 -17.62 21.05 -24.99
N ILE A 128 -18.49 20.07 -25.13
CA ILE A 128 -18.38 18.99 -26.10
C ILE A 128 -19.55 19.08 -27.07
N PRO A 129 -19.36 18.99 -28.40
CA PRO A 129 -20.45 18.96 -29.35
C PRO A 129 -21.42 17.80 -29.07
N ARG A 130 -22.69 18.04 -29.34
CA ARG A 130 -23.70 17.00 -29.18
C ARG A 130 -23.52 15.91 -30.22
N GLY A 131 -23.31 14.69 -29.77
CA GLY A 131 -23.11 13.50 -30.61
C GLY A 131 -21.68 13.00 -30.65
N ASP A 132 -20.72 13.73 -30.07
CA ASP A 132 -19.36 13.24 -29.94
C ASP A 132 -19.29 12.13 -28.92
N ALA A 133 -18.39 11.17 -29.17
CA ALA A 133 -18.10 10.09 -28.24
C ALA A 133 -17.21 10.60 -27.11
N VAL A 134 -17.61 10.30 -25.87
CA VAL A 134 -16.85 10.69 -24.68
C VAL A 134 -16.42 9.49 -23.85
N SER A 135 -15.24 9.57 -23.24
CA SER A 135 -14.76 8.61 -22.27
C SER A 135 -14.37 9.31 -20.95
N PHE A 136 -14.30 8.51 -19.88
CA PHE A 136 -13.81 8.96 -18.58
C PHE A 136 -12.46 8.32 -18.31
N ARG A 137 -11.45 9.15 -18.06
CA ARG A 137 -10.11 8.70 -17.68
C ARG A 137 -9.94 8.90 -16.18
N ILE A 138 -9.80 7.79 -15.44
CA ILE A 138 -9.61 7.80 -14.00
C ILE A 138 -8.15 7.52 -13.70
N SER A 139 -7.50 8.39 -12.94
CA SER A 139 -6.15 8.20 -12.42
C SER A 139 -6.19 8.20 -10.90
N SER A 140 -5.51 7.24 -10.29
CA SER A 140 -5.46 7.10 -8.83
C SER A 140 -4.11 6.53 -8.42
N ASN A 141 -3.63 6.88 -7.20
CA ASN A 141 -2.47 6.25 -6.58
C ASN A 141 -2.86 5.10 -5.63
N VAL A 142 -4.15 4.86 -5.41
CA VAL A 142 -4.64 3.82 -4.48
C VAL A 142 -4.27 2.41 -4.96
N TYR A 143 -3.98 2.23 -6.26
CA TYR A 143 -3.50 0.95 -6.81
C TYR A 143 -2.22 0.44 -6.12
N GLU A 144 -1.44 1.32 -5.48
CA GLU A 144 -0.25 0.92 -4.74
C GLU A 144 -0.57 -0.01 -3.55
N ALA A 145 -1.82 -0.01 -3.07
CA ALA A 145 -2.27 -0.98 -2.08
C ALA A 145 -2.23 -2.42 -2.59
N ASN A 146 -2.30 -2.64 -3.91
CA ASN A 146 -2.27 -3.98 -4.50
C ASN A 146 -0.89 -4.66 -4.38
N SER A 147 0.16 -3.91 -4.02
CA SER A 147 1.50 -4.46 -3.78
C SER A 147 1.70 -4.98 -2.34
N ARG A 148 0.65 -5.00 -1.53
CA ARG A 148 0.65 -5.50 -0.16
C ARG A 148 0.46 -7.01 -0.13
N GLY A 149 1.10 -7.71 0.80
CA GLY A 149 0.98 -9.14 1.03
C GLY A 149 2.08 -9.95 0.38
#